data_9f2abcd8bf5c0f75f2665e30a2fd570c
#
_entry.id   9f2abcd8bf5c0f75f2665e30a2fd570c
#
_cell.length_a   1.000
_cell.length_b   1.000
_cell.length_c   1.000
_cell.angle_alpha   90.00
_cell.angle_beta   90.00
_cell.angle_gamma   90.00
#
_symmetry.space_group_name_H-M   'P 1'
#
loop_
_entity.id
_entity.type
_entity.pdbx_description
1 polymer ?
#
loop_
_entity_poly.entity_id
_entity_poly.type
_entity_poly.pdbx_seq_one_letter_code
_entity_poly.pdbx_strand_id
1 'polypeptide(L)'
;AYAVYDQQSHGWNPWKVILLPDEKKFQSAGSGSAQRVDLPGGDVLVPCYFKEPEQTQYSVTIIRCRFDGETLEYVEHGNELTIPIKRGLYEPSLTKFQNKYYLTMRNDEAGYVSTSSDGLHFEPERKWTFDDGSDLGNYNTQQHWVTHHEKLFLVYTRRGAENDHVFRHRAPLFIAEVDPEKLHVIRATEQILVPERGARLGNFGVVDVSPEETWVTVTEWMQPIGIEKYGSDNSLFVAKLKWKEPNQLIAGTSQESEHAPGELIKPYFQPPAKFQSQFGEYQSPLVLPDGTRVKTPEQWEERRKEIKTEWEQMLGQWPPLITEPEVEYLSSTKRENFTEHQIRFLWTPDQKTTGYLLMPDGAGPHPAVISVFYEPETAIGKGKPNRDFSLQLARRGIASLSIGTTEASQAGTYSLYYPDLEHATVQPLSMLGYAAANAWYVLANHEEIDSKRIGIVGHSFGGKWAMFSACLFDKFACAAWSDPGIVFENDRPSINYWEPWYLGYHPQPWRKRGLITEDNPAQGLYPELLKNGHDLHELHALMAPRPVLVSGGAEDPLERWTALNHLIEVNRLLGYENRVAMTNRPDHSPNADSNEIIYDFFQLFLKPTYKKNSE
;
A
#
# COMPACT_ATOMS: atom_id res chain seq x y z
N ALA A 1 16.29 -16.56 12.70
CA ALA A 1 16.37 -16.65 11.24
C ALA A 1 14.98 -16.46 10.65
N TYR A 2 14.91 -15.97 9.41
CA TYR A 2 13.69 -15.76 8.65
C TYR A 2 13.91 -16.13 7.18
N ALA A 3 12.82 -16.33 6.47
CA ALA A 3 12.81 -16.46 5.02
C ALA A 3 11.67 -15.60 4.47
N VAL A 4 11.83 -15.06 3.28
CA VAL A 4 10.82 -14.27 2.58
C VAL A 4 10.24 -15.13 1.46
N TYR A 5 8.92 -15.16 1.37
CA TYR A 5 8.23 -15.77 0.25
C TYR A 5 8.17 -14.79 -0.92
N ASP A 6 8.76 -15.18 -2.03
CA ASP A 6 8.69 -14.42 -3.27
C ASP A 6 7.45 -14.85 -4.06
N GLN A 7 6.51 -13.91 -4.20
CA GLN A 7 5.26 -14.16 -4.91
C GLN A 7 5.44 -14.35 -6.43
N GLN A 8 6.52 -13.84 -7.02
CA GLN A 8 6.77 -13.97 -8.45
C GLN A 8 7.31 -15.35 -8.81
N SER A 9 8.29 -15.84 -8.03
CA SER A 9 8.86 -17.17 -8.21
C SER A 9 8.05 -18.28 -7.55
N HIS A 10 6.99 -17.93 -6.80
CA HIS A 10 6.23 -18.86 -5.95
C HIS A 10 7.13 -19.71 -5.03
N GLY A 11 8.21 -19.09 -4.52
CA GLY A 11 9.24 -19.77 -3.75
C GLY A 11 9.68 -19.01 -2.51
N TRP A 12 10.36 -19.73 -1.61
CA TRP A 12 10.99 -19.13 -0.44
C TRP A 12 12.44 -18.80 -0.73
N ASN A 13 12.84 -17.58 -0.38
CA ASN A 13 14.26 -17.21 -0.41
C ASN A 13 15.06 -18.01 0.63
N PRO A 14 16.38 -18.17 0.44
CA PRO A 14 17.24 -18.79 1.44
C PRO A 14 17.12 -18.10 2.80
N TRP A 15 17.30 -18.89 3.86
CA TRP A 15 17.25 -18.40 5.23
C TRP A 15 18.28 -17.29 5.47
N LYS A 16 17.81 -16.20 6.07
CA LYS A 16 18.64 -15.09 6.55
C LYS A 16 18.57 -15.02 8.09
N VAL A 17 19.59 -14.44 8.71
CA VAL A 17 19.66 -14.25 10.16
C VAL A 17 19.49 -12.77 10.48
N ILE A 18 18.63 -12.45 11.45
CA ILE A 18 18.58 -11.09 12.01
C ILE A 18 19.80 -10.94 12.90
N LEU A 19 20.66 -9.96 12.58
CA LEU A 19 21.82 -9.64 13.40
C LEU A 19 21.39 -8.78 14.59
N LEU A 20 21.56 -9.30 15.80
CA LEU A 20 21.22 -8.60 17.03
C LEU A 20 22.47 -7.92 17.61
N PRO A 21 22.35 -6.76 18.28
CA PRO A 21 23.50 -5.92 18.64
C PRO A 21 24.37 -6.52 19.76
N ASP A 22 23.86 -7.39 20.59
CA ASP A 22 24.59 -8.06 21.67
C ASP A 22 24.56 -9.58 21.48
N GLU A 23 25.59 -10.10 20.81
CA GLU A 23 25.74 -11.52 20.51
C GLU A 23 25.79 -12.39 21.78
N LYS A 24 26.34 -11.89 22.88
CA LYS A 24 26.41 -12.64 24.14
C LYS A 24 25.03 -12.75 24.77
N LYS A 25 24.31 -11.64 24.87
CA LYS A 25 22.95 -11.56 25.44
C LYS A 25 21.98 -12.44 24.67
N PHE A 26 22.02 -12.37 23.34
CA PHE A 26 21.13 -13.08 22.44
C PHE A 26 21.70 -14.42 21.90
N GLN A 27 22.71 -14.97 22.54
CA GLN A 27 23.35 -16.21 22.05
C GLN A 27 22.36 -17.37 21.94
N SER A 28 21.41 -17.48 22.87
CA SER A 28 20.33 -18.46 22.80
C SER A 28 19.00 -17.72 22.66
N ALA A 29 18.69 -17.30 21.44
CA ALA A 29 17.49 -16.55 21.13
C ALA A 29 16.59 -17.28 20.12
N GLY A 30 15.28 -17.08 20.25
CA GLY A 30 14.29 -17.67 19.36
C GLY A 30 13.00 -16.85 19.29
N SER A 31 12.32 -16.97 18.16
CA SER A 31 10.99 -16.44 17.90
C SER A 31 10.09 -17.50 17.28
N GLY A 32 10.29 -18.76 17.68
CA GLY A 32 9.54 -19.90 17.15
C GLY A 32 8.11 -19.95 17.67
N SER A 33 7.16 -20.29 16.78
CA SER A 33 5.72 -20.41 17.10
C SER A 33 5.12 -19.12 17.72
N ALA A 34 5.56 -17.97 17.25
CA ALA A 34 5.10 -16.66 17.73
C ALA A 34 4.20 -15.97 16.70
N GLN A 35 3.22 -15.23 17.18
CA GLN A 35 2.53 -14.23 16.37
C GLN A 35 3.30 -12.91 16.48
N ARG A 36 3.49 -12.26 15.35
CA ARG A 36 4.12 -10.94 15.23
C ARG A 36 3.06 -9.89 14.91
N VAL A 37 3.43 -8.63 15.00
CA VAL A 37 2.58 -7.50 14.57
C VAL A 37 3.34 -6.71 13.51
N ASP A 38 2.73 -6.58 12.33
CA ASP A 38 3.23 -5.74 11.26
C ASP A 38 2.69 -4.32 11.50
N LEU A 39 3.59 -3.33 11.54
CA LEU A 39 3.25 -1.93 11.80
C LEU A 39 2.98 -1.18 10.50
N PRO A 40 2.13 -0.13 10.51
CA PRO A 40 2.09 0.84 9.43
C PRO A 40 3.51 1.36 9.15
N GLY A 41 3.91 1.44 7.88
CA GLY A 41 5.25 1.89 7.51
C GLY A 41 6.28 0.78 7.27
N GLY A 42 5.89 -0.50 7.42
CA GLY A 42 6.72 -1.66 7.05
C GLY A 42 7.61 -2.19 8.17
N ASP A 43 7.65 -1.57 9.35
CA ASP A 43 8.33 -2.14 10.52
C ASP A 43 7.53 -3.32 11.08
N VAL A 44 8.24 -4.26 11.71
CA VAL A 44 7.65 -5.49 12.26
C VAL A 44 8.05 -5.63 13.73
N LEU A 45 7.08 -5.85 14.61
CA LEU A 45 7.32 -6.23 16.00
C LEU A 45 7.40 -7.75 16.12
N VAL A 46 8.58 -8.26 16.44
CA VAL A 46 8.88 -9.69 16.52
C VAL A 46 9.07 -10.08 17.98
N PRO A 47 8.17 -10.88 18.59
CA PRO A 47 8.39 -11.41 19.92
C PRO A 47 9.59 -12.35 19.94
N CYS A 48 10.50 -12.14 20.87
CA CYS A 48 11.71 -12.92 21.01
C CYS A 48 11.90 -13.37 22.46
N TYR A 49 12.30 -14.62 22.66
CA TYR A 49 12.82 -15.08 23.93
C TYR A 49 14.31 -15.34 23.79
N PHE A 50 15.05 -15.10 24.85
CA PHE A 50 16.51 -15.25 24.85
C PHE A 50 17.05 -15.59 26.22
N LYS A 51 18.27 -16.06 26.23
CA LYS A 51 18.99 -16.43 27.46
C LYS A 51 20.50 -16.25 27.24
N GLU A 52 21.19 -15.62 28.17
CA GLU A 52 22.64 -15.60 28.21
C GLU A 52 23.21 -17.00 28.57
N PRO A 53 24.46 -17.30 28.21
CA PRO A 53 25.03 -18.64 28.41
C PRO A 53 24.98 -19.17 29.83
N GLU A 54 25.15 -18.31 30.82
CA GLU A 54 25.22 -18.68 32.24
C GLU A 54 23.87 -18.59 32.96
N GLN A 55 22.83 -18.08 32.29
CA GLN A 55 21.49 -17.98 32.86
C GLN A 55 20.72 -19.29 32.71
N THR A 56 19.86 -19.59 33.67
CA THR A 56 18.97 -20.75 33.65
C THR A 56 17.57 -20.38 33.15
N GLN A 57 17.16 -19.15 33.30
CA GLN A 57 15.87 -18.60 32.88
C GLN A 57 15.97 -17.89 31.53
N TYR A 58 14.96 -18.07 30.70
CA TYR A 58 14.72 -17.26 29.53
C TYR A 58 13.99 -15.97 29.92
N SER A 59 14.34 -14.89 29.23
CA SER A 59 13.63 -13.62 29.21
C SER A 59 12.93 -13.44 27.87
N VAL A 60 11.87 -12.64 27.87
CA VAL A 60 11.12 -12.25 26.68
C VAL A 60 11.29 -10.76 26.44
N THR A 61 11.47 -10.36 25.21
CA THR A 61 11.43 -8.98 24.72
C THR A 61 10.76 -8.91 23.36
N ILE A 62 10.36 -7.73 22.95
CA ILE A 62 9.89 -7.48 21.57
C ILE A 62 10.99 -6.75 20.81
N ILE A 63 11.33 -7.28 19.66
CA ILE A 63 12.30 -6.69 18.73
C ILE A 63 11.53 -5.96 17.64
N ARG A 64 11.84 -4.69 17.43
CA ARG A 64 11.38 -3.95 16.24
C ARG A 64 12.41 -4.13 15.14
N CYS A 65 11.94 -4.60 14.01
CA CYS A 65 12.72 -4.78 12.80
C CYS A 65 12.13 -3.94 11.67
N ARG A 66 13.00 -3.41 10.81
CA ARG A 66 12.61 -2.80 9.53
C ARG A 66 12.61 -3.86 8.45
N PHE A 67 11.56 -3.88 7.65
CA PHE A 67 11.44 -4.78 6.51
C PHE A 67 11.35 -3.97 5.21
N ASP A 68 12.29 -4.16 4.30
CA ASP A 68 12.38 -3.46 3.01
C ASP A 68 11.77 -4.25 1.83
N GLY A 69 11.16 -5.40 2.10
CA GLY A 69 10.64 -6.35 1.11
C GLY A 69 11.55 -7.56 0.89
N GLU A 70 12.83 -7.47 1.23
CA GLU A 70 13.82 -8.56 1.10
C GLU A 70 14.55 -8.88 2.39
N THR A 71 14.84 -7.88 3.21
CA THR A 71 15.63 -8.00 4.44
C THR A 71 14.85 -7.50 5.65
N LEU A 72 15.06 -8.19 6.76
CA LEU A 72 14.52 -7.83 8.06
C LEU A 72 15.69 -7.40 8.96
N GLU A 73 15.82 -6.10 9.18
CA GLU A 73 16.92 -5.50 9.92
C GLU A 73 16.49 -5.09 11.33
N TYR A 74 17.33 -5.39 12.33
CA TYR A 74 17.12 -4.95 13.70
C TYR A 74 17.16 -3.42 13.81
N VAL A 75 16.18 -2.85 14.51
CA VAL A 75 16.12 -1.41 14.83
C VAL A 75 16.37 -1.19 16.32
N GLU A 76 15.54 -1.80 17.15
CA GLU A 76 15.58 -1.67 18.62
C GLU A 76 14.87 -2.85 19.28
N HIS A 77 14.96 -2.95 20.61
CA HIS A 77 14.15 -3.88 21.40
C HIS A 77 13.63 -3.19 22.66
N GLY A 78 12.52 -3.71 23.15
CA GLY A 78 11.84 -3.20 24.33
C GLY A 78 12.44 -3.66 25.64
N ASN A 79 11.68 -3.48 26.73
CA ASN A 79 12.05 -3.99 28.04
C ASN A 79 11.98 -5.54 28.07
N GLU A 80 12.58 -6.11 29.10
CA GLU A 80 12.67 -7.54 29.30
C GLU A 80 11.71 -8.00 30.40
N LEU A 81 10.98 -9.07 30.11
CA LEU A 81 10.14 -9.75 31.10
C LEU A 81 10.76 -11.10 31.43
N THR A 82 10.89 -11.42 32.72
CA THR A 82 11.43 -12.70 33.19
C THR A 82 10.86 -13.06 34.55
N ILE A 83 10.78 -14.35 34.83
CA ILE A 83 10.37 -14.87 36.15
C ILE A 83 11.35 -15.92 36.65
N PRO A 84 11.60 -16.04 37.96
CA PRO A 84 12.52 -17.01 38.52
C PRO A 84 11.87 -18.41 38.70
N ILE A 85 10.98 -18.79 37.79
CA ILE A 85 10.24 -20.07 37.84
C ILE A 85 10.68 -20.95 36.68
N LYS A 86 11.23 -22.14 36.96
CA LYS A 86 11.70 -23.12 35.98
C LYS A 86 12.62 -22.47 34.94
N ARG A 87 12.26 -22.54 33.66
CA ARG A 87 13.05 -21.97 32.56
C ARG A 87 12.74 -20.50 32.28
N GLY A 88 11.99 -19.81 33.13
CA GLY A 88 11.58 -18.41 32.88
C GLY A 88 10.46 -18.31 31.84
N LEU A 89 10.41 -17.20 31.09
CA LEU A 89 9.40 -16.93 30.06
C LEU A 89 9.97 -17.20 28.68
N TYR A 90 9.17 -17.84 27.81
CA TYR A 90 9.59 -18.16 26.43
C TYR A 90 8.39 -18.42 25.52
N GLU A 91 8.65 -18.59 24.22
CA GLU A 91 7.65 -18.75 23.14
C GLU A 91 6.50 -17.72 23.26
N PRO A 92 6.82 -16.41 23.22
CA PRO A 92 5.82 -15.36 23.32
C PRO A 92 4.98 -15.23 22.04
N SER A 93 3.73 -14.76 22.17
CA SER A 93 2.87 -14.38 21.06
C SER A 93 2.29 -12.99 21.28
N LEU A 94 2.39 -12.13 20.27
CA LEU A 94 2.01 -10.72 20.30
C LEU A 94 0.79 -10.48 19.41
N THR A 95 -0.14 -9.66 19.88
CA THR A 95 -1.19 -9.09 19.03
C THR A 95 -1.43 -7.62 19.39
N LYS A 96 -1.97 -6.88 18.43
CA LYS A 96 -2.54 -5.55 18.67
C LYS A 96 -4.05 -5.67 18.66
N PHE A 97 -4.70 -5.19 19.69
CA PHE A 97 -6.15 -5.14 19.78
C PHE A 97 -6.58 -3.77 20.32
N GLN A 98 -7.43 -3.09 19.55
CA GLN A 98 -7.74 -1.69 19.78
C GLN A 98 -6.43 -0.85 19.84
N ASN A 99 -6.24 -0.04 20.86
CA ASN A 99 -5.07 0.82 21.00
C ASN A 99 -3.99 0.24 21.95
N LYS A 100 -4.04 -1.06 22.25
CA LYS A 100 -3.07 -1.75 23.13
C LYS A 100 -2.45 -2.96 22.44
N TYR A 101 -1.27 -3.32 22.89
CA TYR A 101 -0.59 -4.56 22.55
C TYR A 101 -0.73 -5.57 23.67
N TYR A 102 -0.97 -6.83 23.34
CA TYR A 102 -1.16 -7.94 24.26
C TYR A 102 -0.14 -9.02 23.96
N LEU A 103 0.61 -9.39 25.00
CA LEU A 103 1.67 -10.40 24.90
C LEU A 103 1.32 -11.57 25.82
N THR A 104 1.18 -12.77 25.25
CA THR A 104 1.10 -13.99 26.03
C THR A 104 2.42 -14.74 25.99
N MET A 105 2.80 -15.37 27.10
CA MET A 105 4.11 -15.99 27.30
C MET A 105 3.94 -17.35 27.96
N ARG A 106 4.70 -18.32 27.49
CA ARG A 106 4.75 -19.67 28.02
C ARG A 106 5.73 -19.77 29.18
N ASN A 107 5.39 -20.59 30.19
CA ASN A 107 6.30 -21.13 31.19
C ASN A 107 5.96 -22.58 31.48
N ASP A 108 6.82 -23.32 32.17
CA ASP A 108 6.63 -24.74 32.47
C ASP A 108 5.57 -25.02 33.55
N GLU A 109 5.12 -24.02 34.29
CA GLU A 109 4.11 -24.17 35.35
C GLU A 109 2.79 -23.47 35.04
N ALA A 110 2.85 -22.32 34.35
CA ALA A 110 1.67 -21.54 33.96
C ALA A 110 1.96 -20.68 32.72
N GLY A 111 0.92 -20.20 32.04
CA GLY A 111 1.02 -19.12 31.08
C GLY A 111 0.93 -17.75 31.73
N TYR A 112 1.49 -16.74 31.08
CA TYR A 112 1.51 -15.35 31.55
C TYR A 112 1.05 -14.40 30.47
N VAL A 113 0.56 -13.23 30.88
CA VAL A 113 0.09 -12.17 29.99
C VAL A 113 0.62 -10.82 30.45
N SER A 114 0.89 -9.94 29.51
CA SER A 114 1.23 -8.53 29.74
C SER A 114 0.67 -7.65 28.64
N THR A 115 0.62 -6.34 28.89
CA THR A 115 0.12 -5.34 27.92
C THR A 115 1.10 -4.19 27.78
N SER A 116 1.01 -3.50 26.63
CA SER A 116 1.83 -2.33 26.29
C SER A 116 1.01 -1.34 25.47
N SER A 117 1.33 -0.06 25.59
CA SER A 117 0.75 1.00 24.75
C SER A 117 1.55 1.25 23.46
N ASP A 118 2.83 0.91 23.44
CA ASP A 118 3.75 1.16 22.32
C ASP A 118 4.24 -0.11 21.60
N GLY A 119 3.96 -1.30 22.19
CA GLY A 119 4.37 -2.60 21.65
C GLY A 119 5.82 -2.99 21.96
N LEU A 120 6.57 -2.15 22.67
CA LEU A 120 7.96 -2.38 23.09
C LEU A 120 8.10 -2.44 24.62
N HIS A 121 7.43 -1.57 25.34
CA HIS A 121 7.53 -1.48 26.79
C HIS A 121 6.28 -2.07 27.44
N PHE A 122 6.43 -3.27 27.99
CA PHE A 122 5.35 -4.05 28.58
C PHE A 122 5.30 -3.87 30.09
N GLU A 123 4.07 -3.83 30.62
CA GLU A 123 3.81 -3.87 32.07
C GLU A 123 4.30 -5.20 32.67
N PRO A 124 4.47 -5.29 34.00
CA PRO A 124 4.79 -6.55 34.68
C PRO A 124 3.81 -7.67 34.30
N GLU A 125 4.34 -8.84 34.06
CA GLU A 125 3.56 -10.02 33.67
C GLU A 125 2.61 -10.49 34.77
N ARG A 126 1.44 -10.99 34.36
CA ARG A 126 0.43 -11.60 35.24
C ARG A 126 0.18 -13.04 34.80
N LYS A 127 -0.04 -13.91 35.77
CA LYS A 127 -0.43 -15.30 35.49
C LYS A 127 -1.84 -15.33 34.92
N TRP A 128 -2.07 -16.16 33.92
CA TRP A 128 -3.38 -16.41 33.36
C TRP A 128 -4.32 -17.07 34.38
N THR A 129 -5.52 -16.53 34.53
CA THR A 129 -6.62 -17.05 35.31
C THR A 129 -7.91 -17.07 34.53
N PHE A 130 -8.90 -17.79 35.01
CA PHE A 130 -10.28 -17.57 34.64
C PHE A 130 -10.85 -16.34 35.35
N ASP A 131 -12.04 -15.89 34.93
CA ASP A 131 -12.78 -14.77 35.50
C ASP A 131 -13.24 -14.99 36.94
N ASP A 132 -13.34 -16.25 37.39
CA ASP A 132 -13.58 -16.62 38.79
C ASP A 132 -12.33 -16.59 39.69
N GLY A 133 -11.17 -16.22 39.14
CA GLY A 133 -9.88 -16.15 39.80
C GLY A 133 -9.14 -17.49 39.88
N SER A 134 -9.71 -18.60 39.43
CA SER A 134 -9.03 -19.89 39.41
C SER A 134 -7.95 -19.96 38.33
N ASP A 135 -6.96 -20.82 38.52
CA ASP A 135 -5.87 -21.06 37.57
C ASP A 135 -6.42 -21.49 36.22
N LEU A 136 -5.99 -20.84 35.13
CA LEU A 136 -6.33 -21.29 33.79
C LEU A 136 -5.78 -22.69 33.48
N GLY A 137 -4.66 -23.06 34.10
CA GLY A 137 -4.04 -24.36 33.92
C GLY A 137 -3.25 -24.51 32.62
N ASN A 138 -3.10 -23.46 31.85
CA ASN A 138 -2.27 -23.45 30.64
C ASN A 138 -0.79 -23.43 31.01
N TYR A 139 -0.02 -24.32 30.44
CA TYR A 139 1.42 -24.43 30.69
C TYR A 139 2.08 -25.28 29.59
N ASN A 140 3.39 -25.17 29.46
CA ASN A 140 4.19 -26.05 28.61
C ASN A 140 3.76 -26.11 27.13
N THR A 141 2.97 -25.14 26.66
CA THR A 141 2.52 -24.98 25.28
C THR A 141 2.40 -23.49 25.01
N GLN A 142 2.71 -23.08 23.78
CA GLN A 142 2.45 -21.70 23.35
C GLN A 142 0.96 -21.42 23.40
N GLN A 143 0.62 -20.15 23.49
CA GLN A 143 -0.73 -19.64 23.36
C GLN A 143 -0.74 -18.64 22.22
N HIS A 144 -1.88 -18.54 21.52
CA HIS A 144 -2.04 -17.60 20.40
C HIS A 144 -3.33 -16.82 20.51
N TRP A 145 -3.31 -15.65 19.90
CA TRP A 145 -4.41 -14.72 19.90
C TRP A 145 -5.30 -14.90 18.68
N VAL A 146 -6.60 -14.69 18.87
CA VAL A 146 -7.57 -14.42 17.82
C VAL A 146 -8.26 -13.12 18.15
N THR A 147 -8.32 -12.20 17.22
CA THR A 147 -8.99 -10.91 17.37
C THR A 147 -10.17 -10.80 16.41
N HIS A 148 -11.30 -10.30 16.88
CA HIS A 148 -12.48 -10.09 16.05
C HIS A 148 -13.32 -8.94 16.60
N HIS A 149 -13.49 -7.87 15.82
CA HIS A 149 -14.24 -6.68 16.23
C HIS A 149 -13.76 -6.12 17.58
N GLU A 150 -14.68 -6.14 18.56
CA GLU A 150 -14.44 -5.69 19.94
C GLU A 150 -14.03 -6.84 20.87
N LYS A 151 -13.75 -8.03 20.33
CA LYS A 151 -13.48 -9.24 21.11
C LYS A 151 -12.06 -9.76 20.89
N LEU A 152 -11.44 -10.09 22.00
CA LEU A 152 -10.11 -10.71 22.06
C LEU A 152 -10.28 -12.15 22.57
N PHE A 153 -9.65 -13.10 21.90
CA PHE A 153 -9.69 -14.51 22.27
C PHE A 153 -8.28 -15.07 22.43
N LEU A 154 -8.16 -16.06 23.30
CA LEU A 154 -6.96 -16.86 23.49
C LEU A 154 -7.20 -18.28 23.00
N VAL A 155 -6.25 -18.83 22.22
CA VAL A 155 -6.18 -20.25 21.85
C VAL A 155 -5.11 -20.90 22.71
N TYR A 156 -5.46 -22.00 23.40
CA TYR A 156 -4.58 -22.62 24.39
C TYR A 156 -4.94 -24.09 24.66
N THR A 157 -4.02 -24.81 25.30
CA THR A 157 -4.28 -26.10 25.97
C THR A 157 -4.13 -25.93 27.48
N ARG A 158 -4.79 -26.76 28.27
CA ARG A 158 -4.75 -26.68 29.73
C ARG A 158 -4.91 -28.04 30.41
N ARG A 159 -4.45 -28.13 31.65
CA ARG A 159 -4.79 -29.22 32.59
C ARG A 159 -6.21 -29.02 33.18
N GLY A 160 -6.72 -30.02 33.87
CA GLY A 160 -8.03 -29.98 34.52
C GLY A 160 -9.20 -30.02 33.51
N ALA A 161 -9.01 -30.72 32.40
CA ALA A 161 -10.00 -30.96 31.36
C ALA A 161 -10.22 -32.48 31.13
N GLU A 162 -10.15 -33.29 32.19
CA GLU A 162 -10.23 -34.76 32.17
C GLU A 162 -9.19 -35.42 31.23
N ASN A 163 -8.05 -34.73 31.04
CA ASN A 163 -7.02 -35.02 30.06
C ASN A 163 -5.65 -35.43 30.68
N ASP A 164 -5.64 -35.94 31.91
CA ASP A 164 -4.40 -36.34 32.60
C ASP A 164 -3.64 -37.46 31.89
N HIS A 165 -4.31 -38.26 31.04
CA HIS A 165 -3.70 -39.29 30.21
C HIS A 165 -2.99 -38.70 28.97
N VAL A 166 -3.22 -37.44 28.60
CA VAL A 166 -2.55 -36.75 27.50
C VAL A 166 -1.25 -36.13 27.98
N PHE A 167 -0.14 -36.45 27.34
CA PHE A 167 1.17 -35.91 27.74
C PHE A 167 1.19 -34.37 27.72
N ARG A 168 1.56 -33.79 28.89
CA ARG A 168 1.56 -32.33 29.13
C ARG A 168 0.20 -31.65 28.90
N HIS A 169 -0.88 -32.41 28.97
CA HIS A 169 -2.26 -31.91 28.76
C HIS A 169 -2.43 -31.11 27.44
N ARG A 170 -1.68 -31.53 26.37
CA ARG A 170 -1.65 -30.82 25.07
C ARG A 170 -2.82 -31.17 24.15
N ALA A 171 -3.93 -31.61 24.69
CA ALA A 171 -5.24 -31.76 24.06
C ALA A 171 -6.29 -31.81 25.18
N PRO A 172 -7.52 -31.36 24.94
CA PRO A 172 -8.03 -30.66 23.75
C PRO A 172 -7.36 -29.28 23.52
N LEU A 173 -7.50 -28.75 22.28
CA LEU A 173 -7.20 -27.33 21.98
C LEU A 173 -8.45 -26.50 22.21
N PHE A 174 -8.35 -25.46 23.01
CA PHE A 174 -9.44 -24.57 23.40
C PHE A 174 -9.32 -23.19 22.75
N ILE A 175 -10.45 -22.50 22.63
CA ILE A 175 -10.55 -21.06 22.45
C ILE A 175 -11.52 -20.49 23.48
N ALA A 176 -11.21 -19.32 24.03
CA ALA A 176 -12.12 -18.58 24.88
C ALA A 176 -11.91 -17.07 24.76
N GLU A 177 -12.95 -16.30 25.05
CA GLU A 177 -12.90 -14.83 25.09
C GLU A 177 -12.06 -14.37 26.30
N VAL A 178 -11.29 -13.31 26.09
CA VAL A 178 -10.47 -12.65 27.10
C VAL A 178 -11.06 -11.30 27.43
N ASP A 179 -11.20 -10.96 28.70
CA ASP A 179 -11.45 -9.59 29.15
C ASP A 179 -10.16 -8.77 28.95
N PRO A 180 -10.13 -7.80 28.02
CA PRO A 180 -8.90 -7.10 27.67
C PRO A 180 -8.39 -6.13 28.76
N GLU A 181 -9.25 -5.71 29.68
CA GLU A 181 -8.85 -4.82 30.79
C GLU A 181 -8.41 -5.60 32.02
N LYS A 182 -9.10 -6.70 32.34
CA LYS A 182 -8.80 -7.52 33.51
C LYS A 182 -7.74 -8.59 33.25
N LEU A 183 -7.50 -8.93 31.98
CA LEU A 183 -6.52 -9.92 31.53
C LEU A 183 -6.79 -11.32 32.11
N HIS A 184 -8.04 -11.77 32.02
CA HIS A 184 -8.46 -13.11 32.38
C HIS A 184 -9.34 -13.73 31.26
N VAL A 185 -9.40 -15.05 31.22
CA VAL A 185 -10.24 -15.81 30.31
C VAL A 185 -11.65 -15.92 30.88
N ILE A 186 -12.66 -15.61 30.08
CA ILE A 186 -14.08 -15.74 30.46
C ILE A 186 -14.48 -17.20 30.31
N ARG A 187 -14.56 -17.94 31.42
CA ARG A 187 -14.80 -19.40 31.48
C ARG A 187 -16.03 -19.82 30.69
N ALA A 188 -17.13 -19.08 30.77
CA ALA A 188 -18.38 -19.41 30.12
C ALA A 188 -18.30 -19.42 28.58
N THR A 189 -17.24 -18.85 28.00
CA THR A 189 -17.01 -18.77 26.54
C THR A 189 -16.05 -19.85 26.03
N GLU A 190 -15.50 -20.69 26.91
CA GLU A 190 -14.54 -21.73 26.51
C GLU A 190 -15.18 -22.76 25.59
N GLN A 191 -14.55 -23.01 24.44
CA GLN A 191 -14.99 -23.99 23.45
C GLN A 191 -13.80 -24.85 22.99
N ILE A 192 -14.06 -26.08 22.64
CA ILE A 192 -13.09 -27.01 22.06
C ILE A 192 -13.01 -26.77 20.56
N LEU A 193 -11.82 -26.39 20.07
CA LEU A 193 -11.53 -26.28 18.64
C LEU A 193 -11.12 -27.63 18.05
N VAL A 194 -10.24 -28.37 18.73
CA VAL A 194 -9.81 -29.71 18.33
C VAL A 194 -9.96 -30.62 19.52
N PRO A 195 -10.80 -31.66 19.40
CA PRO A 195 -11.07 -32.57 20.51
C PRO A 195 -9.83 -33.42 20.83
N GLU A 196 -9.81 -33.91 22.05
CA GLU A 196 -8.85 -34.90 22.53
C GLU A 196 -9.22 -36.29 21.99
N ARG A 197 -8.24 -37.06 21.53
CA ARG A 197 -8.38 -38.46 21.14
C ARG A 197 -7.21 -39.36 21.63
N GLY A 198 -6.59 -38.97 22.77
CA GLY A 198 -5.47 -39.66 23.40
C GLY A 198 -4.10 -39.20 22.92
N ALA A 199 -4.00 -38.65 21.73
CA ALA A 199 -2.76 -38.11 21.21
C ALA A 199 -2.54 -36.66 21.66
N ARG A 200 -1.28 -36.29 21.94
CA ARG A 200 -0.93 -34.89 22.21
C ARG A 200 -0.91 -34.09 20.90
N LEU A 201 -1.34 -32.86 20.98
CA LEU A 201 -1.21 -31.92 19.88
C LEU A 201 0.17 -31.25 19.90
N GLY A 202 0.66 -30.93 18.71
CA GLY A 202 1.90 -30.18 18.48
C GLY A 202 1.75 -28.69 18.72
N ASN A 203 2.62 -27.93 18.11
CA ASN A 203 2.47 -26.50 18.02
C ASN A 203 1.35 -26.16 17.02
N PHE A 204 0.68 -25.05 17.25
CA PHE A 204 -0.43 -24.61 16.42
C PHE A 204 -0.21 -23.17 15.95
N GLY A 205 -0.91 -22.80 14.90
CA GLY A 205 -0.87 -21.47 14.32
C GLY A 205 -2.28 -20.91 14.12
N VAL A 206 -2.38 -19.60 14.10
CA VAL A 206 -3.62 -18.86 13.83
C VAL A 206 -3.39 -17.97 12.63
N VAL A 207 -4.34 -17.94 11.70
CA VAL A 207 -4.32 -17.05 10.54
C VAL A 207 -5.74 -16.64 10.17
N ASP A 208 -5.93 -15.37 9.94
CA ASP A 208 -7.15 -14.84 9.35
C ASP A 208 -7.09 -15.06 7.84
N VAL A 209 -8.05 -15.82 7.30
CA VAL A 209 -8.13 -16.18 5.88
C VAL A 209 -9.00 -15.18 5.12
N SER A 210 -10.04 -14.71 5.76
CA SER A 210 -10.94 -13.67 5.27
C SER A 210 -11.60 -12.96 6.46
N PRO A 211 -12.28 -11.84 6.25
CA PRO A 211 -13.06 -11.21 7.31
C PRO A 211 -14.09 -12.15 7.96
N GLU A 212 -14.57 -13.15 7.23
CA GLU A 212 -15.57 -14.09 7.71
C GLU A 212 -14.98 -15.38 8.30
N GLU A 213 -13.66 -15.61 8.13
CA GLU A 213 -13.07 -16.91 8.49
C GLU A 213 -11.64 -16.80 9.02
N THR A 214 -11.42 -17.29 10.26
CA THR A 214 -10.10 -17.46 10.89
C THR A 214 -9.80 -18.96 11.00
N TRP A 215 -8.59 -19.39 10.62
CA TRP A 215 -8.15 -20.77 10.75
C TRP A 215 -7.19 -20.94 11.92
N VAL A 216 -7.42 -22.02 12.67
CA VAL A 216 -6.46 -22.52 13.67
C VAL A 216 -5.96 -23.88 13.19
N THR A 217 -4.67 -23.98 12.91
CA THR A 217 -4.04 -25.21 12.39
C THR A 217 -3.20 -25.86 13.46
N VAL A 218 -3.32 -27.18 13.63
CA VAL A 218 -2.54 -27.97 14.59
C VAL A 218 -2.33 -29.39 14.10
N THR A 219 -1.15 -29.95 14.33
CA THR A 219 -0.87 -31.38 14.05
C THR A 219 -0.84 -32.18 15.32
N GLU A 220 -1.15 -33.46 15.23
CA GLU A 220 -0.75 -34.40 16.26
C GLU A 220 0.77 -34.51 16.28
N TRP A 221 1.33 -34.54 17.45
CA TRP A 221 2.76 -34.77 17.62
C TRP A 221 3.01 -36.24 17.92
N MET A 222 3.39 -36.97 16.88
CA MET A 222 3.76 -38.36 17.02
C MET A 222 4.98 -38.54 17.90
N GLN A 223 4.82 -39.48 18.85
CA GLN A 223 5.94 -40.16 19.47
C GLN A 223 5.81 -41.66 19.17
N PRO A 224 6.91 -42.45 19.24
CA PRO A 224 6.90 -43.87 18.89
C PRO A 224 5.76 -44.66 19.55
N ILE A 225 5.34 -44.27 20.75
CA ILE A 225 4.27 -44.95 21.52
C ILE A 225 2.86 -44.42 21.16
N GLY A 226 2.73 -43.31 20.41
CA GLY A 226 1.46 -42.65 20.17
C GLY A 226 0.54 -43.35 19.20
N ILE A 227 1.07 -43.96 18.15
CA ILE A 227 0.31 -44.65 17.12
C ILE A 227 -0.43 -45.85 17.70
N GLU A 228 0.28 -46.73 18.40
CA GLU A 228 -0.27 -48.01 18.89
C GLU A 228 -1.21 -47.78 20.08
N LYS A 229 -0.86 -46.87 20.99
CA LYS A 229 -1.60 -46.63 22.23
C LYS A 229 -2.78 -45.72 22.09
N TYR A 230 -2.72 -44.67 21.22
CA TYR A 230 -3.69 -43.61 21.17
C TYR A 230 -4.28 -43.36 19.77
N GLY A 231 -3.92 -44.17 18.77
CA GLY A 231 -4.42 -44.02 17.41
C GLY A 231 -3.97 -42.74 16.71
N SER A 232 -2.87 -42.13 17.14
CA SER A 232 -2.27 -40.96 16.51
C SER A 232 -1.74 -41.33 15.12
N ASP A 233 -2.04 -40.52 14.11
CA ASP A 233 -1.65 -40.78 12.72
C ASP A 233 -0.98 -39.55 12.05
N ASN A 234 -0.50 -38.60 12.84
CA ASN A 234 0.02 -37.30 12.38
C ASN A 234 -1.01 -36.42 11.63
N SER A 235 -2.28 -36.62 11.89
CA SER A 235 -3.32 -35.76 11.28
C SER A 235 -3.03 -34.29 11.51
N LEU A 236 -3.20 -33.51 10.45
CA LEU A 236 -3.28 -32.05 10.50
C LEU A 236 -4.76 -31.68 10.64
N PHE A 237 -5.08 -30.99 11.72
CA PHE A 237 -6.40 -30.40 11.94
C PHE A 237 -6.41 -28.94 11.53
N VAL A 238 -7.49 -28.52 10.89
CA VAL A 238 -7.81 -27.12 10.59
C VAL A 238 -9.18 -26.80 11.19
N ALA A 239 -9.18 -26.12 12.33
CA ALA A 239 -10.38 -25.60 12.91
C ALA A 239 -10.72 -24.26 12.23
N LYS A 240 -11.90 -24.18 11.60
CA LYS A 240 -12.39 -23.01 10.88
C LYS A 240 -13.37 -22.26 11.75
N LEU A 241 -12.97 -21.09 12.23
CA LEU A 241 -13.82 -20.15 12.94
C LEU A 241 -14.58 -19.32 11.90
N LYS A 242 -15.88 -19.55 11.78
CA LYS A 242 -16.74 -18.78 10.88
C LYS A 242 -17.48 -17.72 11.67
N TRP A 243 -17.24 -16.48 11.31
CA TRP A 243 -17.84 -15.33 11.97
C TRP A 243 -19.20 -15.00 11.36
N LYS A 244 -20.17 -14.66 12.19
CA LYS A 244 -21.50 -14.23 11.70
C LYS A 244 -21.44 -12.86 11.04
N GLU A 245 -20.56 -12.00 11.54
CA GLU A 245 -20.27 -10.68 11.01
C GLU A 245 -18.81 -10.62 10.59
N PRO A 246 -18.49 -9.96 9.47
CA PRO A 246 -17.10 -9.84 9.03
C PRO A 246 -16.22 -9.20 10.10
N ASN A 247 -15.02 -9.72 10.31
CA ASN A 247 -14.04 -9.15 11.22
C ASN A 247 -13.52 -7.81 10.69
N GLN A 248 -13.98 -6.72 11.27
CA GLN A 248 -13.59 -5.37 10.83
C GLN A 248 -12.11 -5.07 11.06
N LEU A 249 -11.43 -5.80 11.95
CA LEU A 249 -9.98 -5.66 12.13
C LEU A 249 -9.21 -6.21 10.94
N ILE A 250 -9.82 -7.08 10.13
CA ILE A 250 -9.24 -7.65 8.90
C ILE A 250 -9.87 -7.00 7.67
N ALA A 251 -11.16 -6.73 7.70
CA ALA A 251 -11.84 -5.89 6.71
C ALA A 251 -11.24 -4.48 6.71
N GLY A 252 -10.70 -4.03 7.85
CA GLY A 252 -9.91 -2.83 8.03
C GLY A 252 -8.43 -2.93 7.61
N THR A 253 -7.97 -4.01 6.93
CA THR A 253 -6.81 -3.90 6.03
C THR A 253 -7.17 -3.22 4.69
N SER A 254 -8.45 -2.95 4.41
CA SER A 254 -8.86 -1.69 3.83
C SER A 254 -8.83 -0.67 4.98
N GLN A 255 -7.73 0.03 5.19
CA GLN A 255 -7.69 1.19 6.06
C GLN A 255 -8.81 2.16 5.61
N GLU A 256 -9.98 2.12 6.28
CA GLU A 256 -10.63 3.38 6.59
C GLU A 256 -9.60 4.07 7.48
N SER A 257 -8.93 5.07 6.94
CA SER A 257 -7.95 5.86 7.65
C SER A 257 -8.56 6.26 8.99
N GLU A 258 -7.89 6.03 10.11
CA GLU A 258 -8.26 6.55 11.45
C GLU A 258 -8.40 8.08 11.42
N HIS A 259 -8.07 8.69 10.30
CA HIS A 259 -8.13 10.11 10.00
C HIS A 259 -9.32 10.44 9.11
N ALA A 260 -9.99 11.53 9.41
CA ALA A 260 -10.98 12.08 8.50
C ALA A 260 -10.32 12.36 7.13
N PRO A 261 -11.05 12.15 6.01
CA PRO A 261 -10.48 12.38 4.68
C PRO A 261 -9.83 13.77 4.58
N GLY A 262 -8.56 13.80 4.17
CA GLY A 262 -7.75 15.01 4.03
C GLY A 262 -6.89 15.38 5.22
N GLU A 263 -6.93 14.66 6.33
CA GLU A 263 -6.08 14.97 7.50
C GLU A 263 -4.60 14.65 7.25
N LEU A 264 -4.29 13.54 6.60
CA LEU A 264 -2.91 13.16 6.31
C LEU A 264 -2.26 14.07 5.30
N ILE A 265 -2.99 14.48 4.26
CA ILE A 265 -2.45 15.36 3.22
C ILE A 265 -2.39 16.84 3.62
N LYS A 266 -3.20 17.26 4.60
CA LYS A 266 -3.33 18.68 5.00
C LYS A 266 -2.01 19.41 5.23
N PRO A 267 -0.97 18.83 5.88
CA PRO A 267 0.32 19.50 6.07
C PRO A 267 1.08 19.77 4.77
N TYR A 268 0.76 19.07 3.70
CA TYR A 268 1.51 19.09 2.44
C TYR A 268 0.96 20.08 1.40
N PHE A 269 -0.10 20.83 1.70
CA PHE A 269 -0.60 21.89 0.84
C PHE A 269 0.21 23.19 0.92
N GLN A 270 1.15 23.27 1.83
CA GLN A 270 1.97 24.47 2.00
C GLN A 270 3.44 24.12 1.72
N PRO A 271 4.12 24.90 0.85
CA PRO A 271 5.54 24.73 0.67
C PRO A 271 6.29 24.99 1.99
N PRO A 272 7.34 24.26 2.29
CA PRO A 272 8.23 24.57 3.42
C PRO A 272 8.71 26.02 3.36
N ALA A 273 8.95 26.64 4.51
CA ALA A 273 9.30 28.07 4.61
C ALA A 273 10.45 28.50 3.65
N LYS A 274 11.44 27.62 3.46
CA LYS A 274 12.56 27.82 2.53
C LYS A 274 12.12 28.04 1.08
N PHE A 275 11.00 27.44 0.66
CA PHE A 275 10.52 27.46 -0.73
C PHE A 275 9.29 28.34 -0.93
N GLN A 276 8.76 28.97 0.12
CA GLN A 276 7.61 29.86 0.00
C GLN A 276 7.96 31.03 -0.91
N SER A 277 7.10 31.25 -1.92
CA SER A 277 7.28 32.32 -2.92
C SER A 277 8.60 32.28 -3.69
N GLN A 278 9.26 31.11 -3.76
CA GLN A 278 10.42 30.90 -4.63
C GLN A 278 9.93 30.31 -5.95
N PHE A 279 10.23 30.97 -7.08
CA PHE A 279 9.71 30.60 -8.40
C PHE A 279 10.78 30.01 -9.34
N GLY A 280 12.03 29.91 -8.88
CA GLY A 280 13.13 29.45 -9.72
C GLY A 280 13.38 30.38 -10.91
N GLU A 281 13.93 29.83 -11.97
CA GLU A 281 14.19 30.56 -13.23
C GLU A 281 13.05 30.39 -14.26
N TYR A 282 11.90 29.85 -13.84
CA TYR A 282 10.75 29.59 -14.70
C TYR A 282 10.02 30.86 -15.07
N GLN A 283 9.57 30.96 -16.33
CA GLN A 283 8.67 32.03 -16.74
C GLN A 283 7.28 31.82 -16.12
N SER A 284 6.75 32.86 -15.48
CA SER A 284 5.43 32.72 -14.86
C SER A 284 4.33 32.56 -15.91
N PRO A 285 3.46 31.52 -15.81
CA PRO A 285 2.29 31.39 -16.67
C PRO A 285 1.33 32.58 -16.60
N LEU A 286 1.43 33.38 -15.53
CA LEU A 286 0.66 34.61 -15.35
C LEU A 286 1.30 35.87 -16.02
N VAL A 287 2.32 35.68 -16.83
CA VAL A 287 2.93 36.77 -17.61
C VAL A 287 2.74 36.47 -19.10
N LEU A 288 2.18 37.43 -19.82
CA LEU A 288 1.98 37.33 -21.26
C LEU A 288 3.31 37.60 -22.02
N PRO A 289 3.43 37.20 -23.30
CA PRO A 289 4.64 37.43 -24.09
C PRO A 289 5.07 38.89 -24.18
N ASP A 290 4.15 39.87 -24.06
CA ASP A 290 4.42 41.30 -24.04
C ASP A 290 4.89 41.81 -22.66
N GLY A 291 5.02 40.94 -21.67
CA GLY A 291 5.38 41.28 -20.29
C GLY A 291 4.22 41.70 -19.39
N THR A 292 3.00 41.80 -19.92
CA THR A 292 1.81 42.12 -19.13
C THR A 292 1.44 40.98 -18.18
N ARG A 293 1.09 41.32 -16.93
CA ARG A 293 0.67 40.30 -15.94
C ARG A 293 -0.84 40.08 -15.96
N VAL A 294 -1.24 38.84 -15.99
CA VAL A 294 -2.62 38.34 -15.78
C VAL A 294 -3.05 38.66 -14.34
N LYS A 295 -4.21 39.28 -14.16
CA LYS A 295 -4.70 39.79 -12.86
C LYS A 295 -6.10 39.34 -12.51
N THR A 296 -6.88 38.80 -13.46
CA THR A 296 -8.26 38.36 -13.22
C THR A 296 -8.46 36.91 -13.70
N PRO A 297 -9.48 36.22 -13.17
CA PRO A 297 -9.85 34.88 -13.66
C PRO A 297 -10.15 34.84 -15.16
N GLU A 298 -10.80 35.87 -15.71
CA GLU A 298 -11.14 35.92 -17.14
C GLU A 298 -9.88 36.05 -18.01
N GLN A 299 -8.92 36.87 -17.59
CA GLN A 299 -7.61 36.94 -18.27
C GLN A 299 -6.84 35.61 -18.19
N TRP A 300 -6.98 34.91 -17.07
CA TRP A 300 -6.38 33.61 -16.93
C TRP A 300 -7.01 32.57 -17.89
N GLU A 301 -8.33 32.57 -18.06
CA GLU A 301 -9.00 31.66 -19.01
C GLU A 301 -8.52 31.86 -20.44
N GLU A 302 -8.26 33.08 -20.88
CA GLU A 302 -7.67 33.33 -22.19
C GLU A 302 -6.20 32.87 -22.25
N ARG A 303 -5.40 33.22 -21.23
CA ARG A 303 -4.00 32.78 -21.17
C ARG A 303 -3.87 31.26 -21.11
N ARG A 304 -4.73 30.59 -20.37
CA ARG A 304 -4.81 29.15 -20.27
C ARG A 304 -5.06 28.49 -21.64
N LYS A 305 -5.95 29.05 -22.43
CA LYS A 305 -6.21 28.57 -23.81
C LYS A 305 -4.98 28.75 -24.69
N GLU A 306 -4.28 29.87 -24.58
CA GLU A 306 -3.05 30.14 -25.34
C GLU A 306 -2.00 29.09 -24.99
N ILE A 307 -1.66 28.88 -23.71
CA ILE A 307 -0.70 27.88 -23.24
C ILE A 307 -1.10 26.49 -23.74
N LYS A 308 -2.38 26.13 -23.58
CA LYS A 308 -2.87 24.82 -24.03
C LYS A 308 -2.70 24.64 -25.55
N THR A 309 -3.10 25.63 -26.33
CA THR A 309 -2.99 25.60 -27.81
C THR A 309 -1.52 25.50 -28.24
N GLU A 310 -0.63 26.25 -27.62
CA GLU A 310 0.80 26.21 -27.90
C GLU A 310 1.39 24.82 -27.63
N TRP A 311 1.09 24.23 -26.47
CA TRP A 311 1.53 22.87 -26.14
C TRP A 311 0.90 21.82 -27.06
N GLU A 312 -0.39 21.91 -27.41
CA GLU A 312 -1.06 21.02 -28.34
C GLU A 312 -0.44 21.09 -29.76
N GLN A 313 -0.04 22.27 -30.21
CA GLN A 313 0.67 22.43 -31.49
C GLN A 313 2.05 21.79 -31.48
N MET A 314 2.83 21.95 -30.40
CA MET A 314 4.14 21.33 -30.25
C MET A 314 4.05 19.81 -30.09
N LEU A 315 3.08 19.32 -29.31
CA LEU A 315 2.90 17.90 -29.03
C LEU A 315 2.24 17.11 -30.18
N GLY A 316 1.62 17.80 -31.12
CA GLY A 316 0.83 17.21 -32.21
C GLY A 316 -0.65 17.03 -31.83
N GLN A 317 -1.51 17.14 -32.83
CA GLN A 317 -2.97 17.08 -32.68
C GLN A 317 -3.45 15.66 -32.37
N TRP A 318 -4.24 15.50 -31.32
CA TRP A 318 -4.88 14.22 -31.01
C TRP A 318 -5.88 13.83 -32.11
N PRO A 319 -6.02 12.52 -32.42
CA PRO A 319 -7.17 12.04 -33.16
C PRO A 319 -8.48 12.33 -32.41
N PRO A 320 -9.65 12.25 -33.06
CA PRO A 320 -10.92 12.37 -32.36
C PRO A 320 -11.04 11.42 -31.18
N LEU A 321 -11.53 11.91 -30.04
CA LEU A 321 -11.74 11.10 -28.84
C LEU A 321 -12.82 10.04 -29.08
N ILE A 322 -12.63 8.87 -28.48
CA ILE A 322 -13.58 7.74 -28.48
C ILE A 322 -14.55 7.96 -27.32
N THR A 323 -15.61 8.75 -27.54
CA THR A 323 -16.53 9.17 -26.48
C THR A 323 -17.54 8.12 -26.05
N GLU A 324 -17.75 7.09 -26.88
CA GLU A 324 -18.63 5.94 -26.63
C GLU A 324 -17.85 4.63 -26.86
N PRO A 325 -16.88 4.30 -26.00
CA PRO A 325 -16.08 3.10 -26.17
C PRO A 325 -16.91 1.84 -25.93
N GLU A 326 -16.82 0.89 -26.85
CA GLU A 326 -17.32 -0.46 -26.63
C GLU A 326 -16.39 -1.19 -25.65
N VAL A 327 -16.96 -1.71 -24.55
CA VAL A 327 -16.23 -2.42 -23.51
C VAL A 327 -16.59 -3.91 -23.54
N GLU A 328 -15.59 -4.74 -23.79
CA GLU A 328 -15.70 -6.20 -23.74
C GLU A 328 -15.26 -6.70 -22.37
N TYR A 329 -16.12 -7.39 -21.63
CA TYR A 329 -15.79 -8.04 -20.35
C TYR A 329 -15.25 -9.45 -20.63
N LEU A 330 -13.96 -9.67 -20.34
CA LEU A 330 -13.26 -10.94 -20.60
C LEU A 330 -13.41 -11.92 -19.44
N SER A 331 -13.34 -11.42 -18.21
CA SER A 331 -13.54 -12.21 -16.99
C SER A 331 -14.00 -11.32 -15.84
N SER A 332 -14.63 -11.94 -14.83
CA SER A 332 -15.04 -11.26 -13.61
C SER A 332 -14.73 -12.15 -12.42
N THR A 333 -14.07 -11.61 -11.42
CA THR A 333 -13.70 -12.34 -10.20
C THR A 333 -14.09 -11.53 -8.99
N LYS A 334 -14.90 -12.09 -8.10
CA LYS A 334 -15.18 -11.49 -6.81
C LYS A 334 -13.92 -11.59 -5.94
N ARG A 335 -13.50 -10.45 -5.42
CA ARG A 335 -12.42 -10.36 -4.44
C ARG A 335 -12.99 -9.95 -3.08
N GLU A 336 -12.25 -9.21 -2.30
CA GLU A 336 -12.61 -8.79 -0.93
C GLU A 336 -13.95 -8.02 -0.89
N ASN A 337 -13.90 -6.69 -0.94
CA ASN A 337 -15.05 -5.78 -0.96
C ASN A 337 -15.27 -5.13 -2.34
N PHE A 338 -14.82 -5.78 -3.42
CA PHE A 338 -14.97 -5.32 -4.80
C PHE A 338 -15.01 -6.50 -5.78
N THR A 339 -15.41 -6.24 -7.00
CA THR A 339 -15.30 -7.18 -8.13
C THR A 339 -14.23 -6.70 -9.11
N GLU A 340 -13.29 -7.57 -9.46
CA GLU A 340 -12.27 -7.35 -10.49
C GLU A 340 -12.80 -7.86 -11.83
N HIS A 341 -12.89 -6.97 -12.80
CA HIS A 341 -13.24 -7.28 -14.19
C HIS A 341 -12.02 -7.07 -15.07
N GLN A 342 -11.62 -8.09 -15.81
CA GLN A 342 -10.70 -7.90 -16.93
C GLN A 342 -11.53 -7.44 -18.13
N ILE A 343 -11.18 -6.28 -18.69
CA ILE A 343 -11.93 -5.66 -19.78
C ILE A 343 -11.01 -5.36 -20.96
N ARG A 344 -11.60 -5.27 -22.15
CA ARG A 344 -10.92 -4.85 -23.37
C ARG A 344 -11.72 -3.75 -24.06
N PHE A 345 -11.03 -2.71 -24.54
CA PHE A 345 -11.64 -1.58 -25.22
C PHE A 345 -10.65 -0.89 -26.17
N LEU A 346 -11.15 -0.10 -27.12
CA LEU A 346 -10.31 0.77 -27.95
C LEU A 346 -9.78 1.94 -27.11
N TRP A 347 -8.46 2.12 -27.06
CA TRP A 347 -7.81 3.26 -26.42
C TRP A 347 -7.11 4.20 -27.42
N THR A 348 -6.87 3.72 -28.66
CA THR A 348 -6.52 4.52 -29.82
C THR A 348 -7.49 4.19 -30.96
N PRO A 349 -7.53 4.94 -32.07
CA PRO A 349 -8.47 4.69 -33.14
C PRO A 349 -8.42 3.28 -33.75
N ASP A 350 -7.27 2.63 -33.66
CA ASP A 350 -6.93 1.36 -34.34
C ASP A 350 -6.44 0.26 -33.37
N GLN A 351 -6.22 0.57 -32.06
CA GLN A 351 -5.69 -0.40 -31.12
C GLN A 351 -6.63 -0.59 -29.92
N LYS A 352 -6.85 -1.86 -29.57
CA LYS A 352 -7.48 -2.24 -28.32
C LYS A 352 -6.43 -2.49 -27.25
N THR A 353 -6.75 -2.15 -26.00
CA THR A 353 -5.98 -2.53 -24.80
C THR A 353 -6.79 -3.43 -23.91
N THR A 354 -6.12 -4.19 -23.06
CA THR A 354 -6.73 -4.93 -21.95
C THR A 354 -6.35 -4.25 -20.64
N GLY A 355 -7.35 -4.03 -19.80
CA GLY A 355 -7.17 -3.43 -18.49
C GLY A 355 -8.00 -4.15 -17.42
N TYR A 356 -7.92 -3.66 -16.20
CA TYR A 356 -8.66 -4.21 -15.05
C TYR A 356 -9.52 -3.12 -14.42
N LEU A 357 -10.84 -3.33 -14.46
CA LEU A 357 -11.81 -2.48 -13.77
C LEU A 357 -12.16 -3.13 -12.43
N LEU A 358 -11.88 -2.43 -11.34
CA LEU A 358 -12.19 -2.84 -9.99
C LEU A 358 -13.39 -2.03 -9.49
N MET A 359 -14.53 -2.70 -9.31
CA MET A 359 -15.79 -2.08 -8.87
C MET A 359 -16.03 -2.41 -7.40
N PRO A 360 -16.04 -1.42 -6.50
CA PRO A 360 -16.37 -1.61 -5.10
C PRO A 360 -17.78 -2.13 -4.91
N ASP A 361 -18.01 -2.88 -3.83
CA ASP A 361 -19.34 -3.28 -3.40
C ASP A 361 -20.15 -2.06 -2.90
N GLY A 362 -21.46 -2.20 -2.91
CA GLY A 362 -22.37 -1.17 -2.43
C GLY A 362 -23.04 -0.37 -3.54
N ALA A 363 -23.90 0.55 -3.16
CA ALA A 363 -24.66 1.35 -4.10
C ALA A 363 -23.80 2.48 -4.70
N GLY A 364 -23.72 2.54 -6.02
CA GLY A 364 -23.12 3.66 -6.75
C GLY A 364 -23.99 4.94 -6.73
N PRO A 365 -23.60 6.01 -7.46
CA PRO A 365 -22.41 6.03 -8.30
C PRO A 365 -21.11 6.26 -7.50
N HIS A 366 -20.11 5.44 -7.76
CA HIS A 366 -18.81 5.48 -7.12
C HIS A 366 -17.90 6.58 -7.72
N PRO A 367 -17.01 7.21 -6.94
CA PRO A 367 -15.87 7.91 -7.50
C PRO A 367 -14.91 6.88 -8.13
N ALA A 368 -14.08 7.33 -9.08
CA ALA A 368 -13.15 6.43 -9.75
C ALA A 368 -11.76 7.06 -9.96
N VAL A 369 -10.75 6.19 -10.13
CA VAL A 369 -9.37 6.60 -10.46
C VAL A 369 -8.80 5.70 -11.55
N ILE A 370 -8.15 6.29 -12.56
CA ILE A 370 -7.36 5.55 -13.53
C ILE A 370 -5.94 5.42 -12.99
N SER A 371 -5.43 4.19 -12.95
CA SER A 371 -4.04 3.90 -12.63
C SER A 371 -3.29 3.49 -13.89
N VAL A 372 -2.16 4.15 -14.17
CA VAL A 372 -1.39 3.95 -15.38
C VAL A 372 0.04 3.52 -15.09
N PHE A 373 0.54 2.50 -15.81
CA PHE A 373 1.91 1.99 -15.67
C PHE A 373 2.36 1.22 -16.93
N TYR A 374 3.47 0.48 -16.87
CA TYR A 374 3.91 -0.42 -17.92
C TYR A 374 2.95 -1.61 -18.08
N GLU A 375 2.66 -2.30 -16.97
CA GLU A 375 1.75 -3.45 -16.93
C GLU A 375 0.54 -3.12 -16.06
N PRO A 376 -0.69 -3.33 -16.54
CA PRO A 376 -1.90 -3.04 -15.76
C PRO A 376 -2.03 -3.94 -14.52
N GLU A 377 -1.41 -5.12 -14.52
CA GLU A 377 -1.38 -6.06 -13.39
C GLU A 377 -0.70 -5.46 -12.15
N THR A 378 0.24 -4.55 -12.33
CA THR A 378 0.95 -3.90 -11.23
C THR A 378 -0.01 -3.17 -10.30
N ALA A 379 -0.94 -2.39 -10.83
CA ALA A 379 -1.84 -1.59 -10.00
C ALA A 379 -2.94 -2.42 -9.30
N ILE A 380 -3.16 -3.66 -9.71
CA ILE A 380 -4.12 -4.58 -9.07
C ILE A 380 -3.47 -5.55 -8.07
N GLY A 381 -2.20 -5.29 -7.70
CA GLY A 381 -1.47 -6.06 -6.70
C GLY A 381 -0.73 -7.29 -7.22
N LYS A 382 -0.53 -7.42 -8.54
CA LYS A 382 0.21 -8.52 -9.18
C LYS A 382 1.61 -8.09 -9.66
N GLY A 383 2.12 -6.96 -9.19
CA GLY A 383 3.43 -6.42 -9.53
C GLY A 383 4.28 -6.12 -8.29
N LYS A 384 5.23 -5.18 -8.44
CA LYS A 384 6.09 -4.76 -7.33
C LYS A 384 5.28 -4.14 -6.17
N PRO A 385 5.68 -4.34 -4.91
CA PRO A 385 5.03 -3.75 -3.75
C PRO A 385 4.87 -2.22 -3.85
N ASN A 386 3.86 -1.68 -3.19
CA ASN A 386 3.56 -0.25 -3.12
C ASN A 386 3.27 0.43 -4.48
N ARG A 387 2.90 -0.35 -5.51
CA ARG A 387 2.43 0.16 -6.81
C ARG A 387 1.02 -0.28 -7.14
N ASP A 388 0.35 -0.89 -6.19
CA ASP A 388 -0.98 -1.47 -6.25
C ASP A 388 -2.10 -0.45 -6.03
N PHE A 389 -1.97 0.73 -6.65
CA PHE A 389 -2.89 1.86 -6.45
C PHE A 389 -4.36 1.49 -6.68
N SER A 390 -4.67 0.79 -7.77
CA SER A 390 -6.05 0.37 -8.08
C SER A 390 -6.63 -0.56 -7.02
N LEU A 391 -5.84 -1.53 -6.54
CA LEU A 391 -6.25 -2.44 -5.47
C LEU A 391 -6.59 -1.68 -4.19
N GLN A 392 -5.70 -0.78 -3.77
CA GLN A 392 -5.86 -0.03 -2.54
C GLN A 392 -7.01 0.98 -2.59
N LEU A 393 -7.26 1.59 -3.76
CA LEU A 393 -8.38 2.48 -4.00
C LEU A 393 -9.71 1.73 -3.99
N ALA A 394 -9.78 0.56 -4.65
CA ALA A 394 -10.99 -0.27 -4.65
C ALA A 394 -11.37 -0.73 -3.24
N ARG A 395 -10.39 -1.15 -2.42
CA ARG A 395 -10.57 -1.47 -1.00
C ARG A 395 -11.21 -0.32 -0.20
N ARG A 396 -10.89 0.94 -0.59
CA ARG A 396 -11.41 2.16 0.02
C ARG A 396 -12.72 2.66 -0.59
N GLY A 397 -13.40 1.86 -1.42
CA GLY A 397 -14.67 2.21 -2.05
C GLY A 397 -14.55 3.25 -3.17
N ILE A 398 -13.40 3.33 -3.83
CA ILE A 398 -13.16 4.14 -5.04
C ILE A 398 -12.95 3.17 -6.20
N ALA A 399 -13.83 3.17 -7.19
CA ALA A 399 -13.68 2.34 -8.37
C ALA A 399 -12.33 2.66 -9.06
N SER A 400 -11.72 1.68 -9.72
CA SER A 400 -10.43 1.93 -10.36
C SER A 400 -10.28 1.18 -11.66
N LEU A 401 -9.73 1.86 -12.68
CA LEU A 401 -9.36 1.25 -13.96
C LEU A 401 -7.84 1.26 -14.10
N SER A 402 -7.23 0.08 -14.14
CA SER A 402 -5.81 -0.09 -14.41
C SER A 402 -5.56 -0.37 -15.89
N ILE A 403 -4.70 0.44 -16.52
CA ILE A 403 -4.25 0.26 -17.90
C ILE A 403 -2.73 0.34 -18.01
N GLY A 404 -2.16 -0.27 -19.07
CA GLY A 404 -0.71 -0.31 -19.23
C GLY A 404 -0.28 -0.51 -20.67
N THR A 405 0.99 -0.28 -20.95
CA THR A 405 1.64 -0.43 -22.27
C THR A 405 2.40 -1.76 -22.39
N THR A 406 1.84 -2.87 -21.91
CA THR A 406 2.53 -4.17 -21.80
C THR A 406 3.22 -4.58 -23.09
N GLU A 407 2.50 -4.58 -24.21
CA GLU A 407 3.04 -5.00 -25.52
C GLU A 407 4.17 -4.06 -25.98
N ALA A 408 3.96 -2.75 -25.87
CA ALA A 408 4.97 -1.76 -26.22
C ALA A 408 6.20 -1.83 -25.29
N SER A 409 6.01 -2.15 -24.02
CA SER A 409 7.09 -2.34 -23.05
C SER A 409 7.91 -3.58 -23.39
N GLN A 410 7.27 -4.67 -23.75
CA GLN A 410 7.94 -5.90 -24.20
C GLN A 410 8.68 -5.71 -25.51
N ALA A 411 8.12 -4.92 -26.44
CA ALA A 411 8.76 -4.57 -27.70
C ALA A 411 9.88 -3.51 -27.57
N GLY A 412 10.09 -2.93 -26.39
CA GLY A 412 11.08 -1.89 -26.13
C GLY A 412 10.72 -0.52 -26.71
N THR A 413 9.46 -0.32 -27.12
CA THR A 413 8.95 0.96 -27.65
C THR A 413 8.25 1.81 -26.58
N TYR A 414 7.82 1.21 -25.47
CA TYR A 414 7.32 1.80 -24.23
C TYR A 414 6.07 2.69 -24.33
N SER A 415 5.65 3.14 -25.50
CA SER A 415 4.60 4.12 -25.70
C SER A 415 3.69 3.78 -26.87
N LEU A 416 2.80 4.71 -27.20
CA LEU A 416 1.88 4.65 -28.33
C LEU A 416 2.31 5.66 -29.38
N TYR A 417 2.15 5.29 -30.66
CA TYR A 417 2.56 6.08 -31.80
C TYR A 417 1.39 6.24 -32.76
N TYR A 418 1.13 7.45 -33.20
CA TYR A 418 0.04 7.73 -34.13
C TYR A 418 0.51 8.60 -35.32
N PRO A 419 0.24 8.20 -36.58
CA PRO A 419 -0.51 7.00 -36.98
C PRO A 419 0.26 5.68 -36.74
N ASP A 420 1.57 5.67 -36.79
CA ASP A 420 2.42 4.49 -36.57
C ASP A 420 3.79 4.89 -35.99
N LEU A 421 4.63 3.90 -35.68
CA LEU A 421 5.94 4.08 -35.07
C LEU A 421 6.93 4.88 -35.93
N GLU A 422 6.84 4.78 -37.28
CA GLU A 422 7.80 5.40 -38.21
C GLU A 422 7.37 6.83 -38.57
N HIS A 423 6.09 7.13 -38.50
CA HIS A 423 5.50 8.37 -38.98
C HIS A 423 4.68 9.11 -37.92
N ALA A 424 5.02 8.94 -36.63
CA ALA A 424 4.24 9.56 -35.58
C ALA A 424 4.19 11.09 -35.71
N THR A 425 2.96 11.63 -35.71
CA THR A 425 2.67 13.05 -35.78
C THR A 425 2.27 13.63 -34.41
N VAL A 426 2.08 12.77 -33.43
CA VAL A 426 1.81 13.11 -32.04
C VAL A 426 2.94 12.60 -31.18
N GLN A 427 3.46 13.43 -30.28
CA GLN A 427 4.50 12.99 -29.35
C GLN A 427 4.00 11.82 -28.51
N PRO A 428 4.79 10.75 -28.31
CA PRO A 428 4.33 9.53 -27.66
C PRO A 428 3.76 9.73 -26.25
N LEU A 429 4.35 10.63 -25.45
CA LEU A 429 3.82 10.95 -24.12
C LEU A 429 2.46 11.65 -24.18
N SER A 430 2.22 12.49 -25.19
CA SER A 430 0.91 13.08 -25.46
C SER A 430 -0.10 12.03 -25.93
N MET A 431 0.34 11.04 -26.71
CA MET A 431 -0.52 9.94 -27.16
C MET A 431 -0.92 9.02 -26.01
N LEU A 432 -0.07 8.84 -25.02
CA LEU A 432 -0.45 8.19 -23.74
C LEU A 432 -1.55 9.00 -23.03
N GLY A 433 -1.46 10.35 -23.03
CA GLY A 433 -2.51 11.22 -22.53
C GLY A 433 -3.85 11.03 -23.25
N TYR A 434 -3.83 10.90 -24.57
CA TYR A 434 -5.00 10.58 -25.39
C TYR A 434 -5.62 9.22 -25.01
N ALA A 435 -4.79 8.18 -24.81
CA ALA A 435 -5.28 6.87 -24.39
C ALA A 435 -5.95 6.89 -23.01
N ALA A 436 -5.40 7.65 -22.06
CA ALA A 436 -6.02 7.84 -20.76
C ALA A 436 -7.32 8.66 -20.82
N ALA A 437 -7.41 9.63 -21.76
CA ALA A 437 -8.64 10.37 -22.01
C ALA A 437 -9.76 9.45 -22.55
N ASN A 438 -9.43 8.48 -23.39
CA ASN A 438 -10.38 7.47 -23.86
C ASN A 438 -10.76 6.48 -22.74
N ALA A 439 -9.82 6.08 -21.89
CA ALA A 439 -10.10 5.29 -20.70
C ALA A 439 -11.00 6.05 -19.69
N TRP A 440 -10.91 7.38 -19.64
CA TRP A 440 -11.84 8.19 -18.86
C TRP A 440 -13.28 8.02 -19.33
N TYR A 441 -13.52 7.93 -20.66
CA TYR A 441 -14.86 7.69 -21.21
C TYR A 441 -15.37 6.27 -20.90
N VAL A 442 -14.51 5.27 -20.77
CA VAL A 442 -14.91 3.93 -20.28
C VAL A 442 -15.54 4.05 -18.90
N LEU A 443 -14.92 4.79 -18.00
CA LEU A 443 -15.45 5.01 -16.65
C LEU A 443 -16.67 5.93 -16.66
N ALA A 444 -16.62 7.03 -17.40
CA ALA A 444 -17.68 8.04 -17.41
C ALA A 444 -19.02 7.54 -17.98
N ASN A 445 -18.98 6.51 -18.83
CA ASN A 445 -20.17 5.90 -19.43
C ASN A 445 -20.66 4.68 -18.61
N HIS A 446 -19.96 4.31 -17.54
CA HIS A 446 -20.40 3.24 -16.65
C HIS A 446 -21.45 3.77 -15.67
N GLU A 447 -22.64 3.13 -15.60
CA GLU A 447 -23.80 3.60 -14.84
C GLU A 447 -23.56 3.72 -13.32
N GLU A 448 -22.65 2.91 -12.77
CA GLU A 448 -22.29 2.91 -11.36
C GLU A 448 -21.11 3.85 -11.03
N ILE A 449 -20.64 4.69 -11.97
CA ILE A 449 -19.52 5.63 -11.77
C ILE A 449 -19.98 7.08 -11.94
N ASP A 450 -19.57 7.94 -11.00
CA ASP A 450 -19.80 9.38 -11.12
C ASP A 450 -18.72 10.00 -12.02
N SER A 451 -19.13 10.38 -13.23
CA SER A 451 -18.23 11.00 -14.22
C SER A 451 -17.60 12.32 -13.78
N LYS A 452 -18.15 12.98 -12.76
CA LYS A 452 -17.58 14.21 -12.18
C LYS A 452 -16.47 13.95 -11.16
N ARG A 453 -16.28 12.69 -10.76
CA ARG A 453 -15.36 12.28 -9.71
C ARG A 453 -14.38 11.20 -10.20
N ILE A 454 -13.75 11.46 -11.35
CA ILE A 454 -12.74 10.57 -11.93
C ILE A 454 -11.37 11.24 -11.84
N GLY A 455 -10.44 10.61 -11.11
CA GLY A 455 -9.04 11.02 -10.98
C GLY A 455 -8.09 10.15 -11.78
N ILE A 456 -6.78 10.46 -11.70
CA ILE A 456 -5.72 9.67 -12.32
C ILE A 456 -4.48 9.61 -11.42
N VAL A 457 -3.79 8.46 -11.41
CA VAL A 457 -2.56 8.23 -10.66
C VAL A 457 -1.57 7.38 -11.45
N GLY A 458 -0.29 7.63 -11.24
CA GLY A 458 0.78 6.78 -11.74
C GLY A 458 2.10 7.07 -11.04
N HIS A 459 3.02 6.10 -11.11
CA HIS A 459 4.37 6.22 -10.54
C HIS A 459 5.41 6.21 -11.66
N SER A 460 6.48 7.02 -11.52
CA SER A 460 7.61 7.04 -12.45
C SER A 460 7.16 7.27 -13.91
N PHE A 461 7.31 6.30 -14.80
CA PHE A 461 6.73 6.30 -16.14
C PHE A 461 5.22 6.60 -16.11
N GLY A 462 4.48 5.88 -15.25
CA GLY A 462 3.04 6.14 -15.06
C GLY A 462 2.77 7.54 -14.49
N GLY A 463 3.67 8.09 -13.68
CA GLY A 463 3.59 9.45 -13.19
C GLY A 463 3.69 10.50 -14.30
N LYS A 464 4.62 10.31 -15.27
CA LYS A 464 4.70 11.13 -16.49
C LYS A 464 3.40 11.03 -17.31
N TRP A 465 2.91 9.82 -17.48
CA TRP A 465 1.66 9.55 -18.18
C TRP A 465 0.47 10.22 -17.50
N ALA A 466 0.30 10.05 -16.20
CA ALA A 466 -0.79 10.67 -15.42
C ALA A 466 -0.73 12.21 -15.46
N MET A 467 0.47 12.78 -15.42
CA MET A 467 0.70 14.22 -15.48
C MET A 467 0.24 14.78 -16.83
N PHE A 468 0.75 14.25 -17.95
CA PHE A 468 0.35 14.70 -19.28
C PHE A 468 -1.14 14.50 -19.54
N SER A 469 -1.70 13.37 -19.10
CA SER A 469 -3.13 13.10 -19.22
C SER A 469 -3.97 14.14 -18.52
N ALA A 470 -3.67 14.45 -17.26
CA ALA A 470 -4.46 15.37 -16.47
C ALA A 470 -4.29 16.83 -16.92
N CYS A 471 -3.09 17.22 -17.37
CA CYS A 471 -2.83 18.58 -17.87
C CYS A 471 -3.49 18.85 -19.21
N LEU A 472 -3.50 17.87 -20.13
CA LEU A 472 -4.05 18.04 -21.48
C LEU A 472 -5.55 17.75 -21.59
N PHE A 473 -6.11 16.93 -20.68
CA PHE A 473 -7.53 16.56 -20.67
C PHE A 473 -8.25 17.05 -19.42
N ASP A 474 -9.07 18.07 -19.59
CA ASP A 474 -9.68 18.87 -18.52
C ASP A 474 -10.73 18.14 -17.67
N LYS A 475 -11.16 16.93 -18.07
CA LYS A 475 -12.23 16.21 -17.38
C LYS A 475 -11.77 15.41 -16.16
N PHE A 476 -10.47 15.18 -15.96
CA PHE A 476 -9.98 14.61 -14.71
C PHE A 476 -10.27 15.54 -13.54
N ALA A 477 -10.95 15.06 -12.50
CA ALA A 477 -11.31 15.85 -11.34
C ALA A 477 -10.09 16.21 -10.46
N CYS A 478 -9.11 15.32 -10.38
CA CYS A 478 -7.83 15.52 -9.68
C CYS A 478 -6.77 14.53 -10.18
N ALA A 479 -5.51 14.75 -9.82
CA ALA A 479 -4.41 13.89 -10.22
C ALA A 479 -3.36 13.73 -9.12
N ALA A 480 -2.75 12.52 -9.01
CA ALA A 480 -1.57 12.28 -8.20
C ALA A 480 -0.43 11.77 -9.07
N TRP A 481 0.72 12.43 -8.98
CA TRP A 481 1.94 12.12 -9.74
C TRP A 481 3.03 11.63 -8.79
N SER A 482 3.31 10.33 -8.83
CA SER A 482 4.32 9.75 -7.95
C SER A 482 5.69 9.73 -8.63
N ASP A 483 6.50 10.69 -8.26
CA ASP A 483 7.93 10.84 -8.60
C ASP A 483 8.27 10.73 -10.11
N PRO A 484 7.56 11.45 -11.00
CA PRO A 484 7.83 11.39 -12.44
C PRO A 484 9.04 12.22 -12.90
N GLY A 485 9.52 13.16 -12.09
CA GLY A 485 10.34 14.28 -12.53
C GLY A 485 9.45 15.36 -13.16
N ILE A 486 8.93 16.28 -12.34
CA ILE A 486 7.95 17.30 -12.80
C ILE A 486 8.58 18.51 -13.49
N VAL A 487 9.89 18.50 -13.74
CA VAL A 487 10.60 19.52 -14.50
C VAL A 487 11.61 18.86 -15.43
N PHE A 488 12.11 19.60 -16.43
CA PHE A 488 13.18 19.10 -17.30
C PHE A 488 14.54 19.21 -16.61
N GLU A 489 15.27 18.10 -16.58
CA GLU A 489 16.67 18.01 -16.14
C GLU A 489 17.43 17.05 -17.05
N ASN A 490 18.64 17.45 -17.46
CA ASN A 490 19.45 16.69 -18.42
C ASN A 490 20.48 15.76 -17.76
N ASP A 491 20.73 15.93 -16.47
CA ASP A 491 21.75 15.22 -15.69
C ASP A 491 21.19 14.03 -14.89
N ARG A 492 19.86 13.83 -14.90
CA ARG A 492 19.18 12.71 -14.23
C ARG A 492 18.62 11.71 -15.25
N PRO A 493 19.20 10.49 -15.34
CA PRO A 493 18.82 9.51 -16.36
C PRO A 493 17.39 8.99 -16.25
N SER A 494 16.74 9.14 -15.10
CA SER A 494 15.34 8.71 -14.85
C SER A 494 14.31 9.78 -15.22
N ILE A 495 14.68 11.05 -15.30
CA ILE A 495 13.80 12.13 -15.77
C ILE A 495 13.56 12.04 -17.28
N ASN A 496 14.57 11.80 -18.06
CA ASN A 496 14.66 11.27 -19.43
C ASN A 496 13.55 11.64 -20.44
N TYR A 497 12.97 12.85 -20.38
CA TYR A 497 11.96 13.29 -21.36
C TYR A 497 12.49 13.36 -22.79
N TRP A 498 13.78 13.38 -23.00
CA TRP A 498 14.47 13.35 -24.30
C TRP A 498 14.41 11.98 -25.01
N GLU A 499 13.94 10.94 -24.33
CA GLU A 499 13.87 9.63 -24.98
C GLU A 499 12.76 9.56 -26.05
N PRO A 500 12.94 8.75 -27.11
CA PRO A 500 12.02 8.70 -28.24
C PRO A 500 10.57 8.31 -27.89
N TRP A 501 10.36 7.65 -26.77
CA TRP A 501 9.03 7.26 -26.28
C TRP A 501 8.36 8.32 -25.38
N TYR A 502 8.96 9.51 -25.27
CA TYR A 502 8.40 10.65 -24.55
C TYR A 502 8.26 11.88 -25.46
N LEU A 503 9.17 12.85 -25.36
CA LEU A 503 9.20 14.09 -26.13
C LEU A 503 10.36 14.16 -27.13
N GLY A 504 11.20 13.14 -27.16
CA GLY A 504 12.33 13.02 -28.07
C GLY A 504 12.04 12.15 -29.29
N TYR A 505 10.76 11.98 -29.67
CA TYR A 505 10.43 11.13 -30.84
C TYR A 505 11.13 11.64 -32.11
N HIS A 506 11.74 10.69 -32.81
CA HIS A 506 12.29 10.83 -34.14
C HIS A 506 12.23 9.46 -34.84
N PRO A 507 12.22 9.39 -36.19
CA PRO A 507 12.24 8.11 -36.90
C PRO A 507 13.45 7.25 -36.53
N GLN A 508 13.28 5.92 -36.56
CA GLN A 508 14.39 4.99 -36.29
C GLN A 508 15.53 5.14 -37.31
N PRO A 509 16.81 4.87 -36.94
CA PRO A 509 17.24 4.28 -35.68
C PRO A 509 17.25 5.30 -34.55
N TRP A 510 16.76 4.89 -33.37
CA TRP A 510 16.75 5.75 -32.19
C TRP A 510 18.13 5.98 -31.60
N ARG A 511 18.29 7.12 -30.94
CA ARG A 511 19.45 7.40 -30.09
C ARG A 511 19.63 6.27 -29.05
N LYS A 512 20.86 6.06 -28.55
CA LYS A 512 21.10 5.14 -27.43
C LYS A 512 20.42 5.67 -26.18
N ARG A 513 19.78 4.77 -25.43
CA ARG A 513 19.19 5.12 -24.15
C ARG A 513 20.27 5.62 -23.18
N GLY A 514 19.95 6.64 -22.38
CA GLY A 514 20.83 7.21 -21.38
C GLY A 514 20.94 8.73 -21.47
N LEU A 515 21.87 9.30 -20.72
CA LEU A 515 22.07 10.75 -20.66
C LEU A 515 22.37 11.38 -22.03
N ILE A 516 22.04 12.64 -22.15
CA ILE A 516 22.39 13.46 -23.32
C ILE A 516 23.91 13.73 -23.25
N THR A 517 24.61 13.45 -24.36
CA THR A 517 26.05 13.73 -24.53
C THR A 517 26.29 14.26 -25.95
N GLU A 518 27.48 14.79 -26.22
CA GLU A 518 27.87 15.23 -27.56
C GLU A 518 27.75 14.09 -28.59
N ASP A 519 28.13 12.86 -28.19
CA ASP A 519 28.05 11.67 -29.07
C ASP A 519 26.65 11.03 -29.12
N ASN A 520 25.72 11.46 -28.25
CA ASN A 520 24.37 10.95 -28.15
C ASN A 520 23.37 12.07 -27.82
N PRO A 521 23.22 13.06 -28.70
CA PRO A 521 22.41 14.25 -28.45
C PRO A 521 20.91 13.94 -28.34
N ALA A 522 20.16 14.79 -27.67
CA ALA A 522 18.70 14.77 -27.71
C ALA A 522 18.21 15.08 -29.13
N GLN A 523 17.08 14.46 -29.49
CA GLN A 523 16.44 14.65 -30.79
C GLN A 523 14.94 14.94 -30.60
N GLY A 524 14.23 15.17 -31.71
CA GLY A 524 12.79 15.44 -31.69
C GLY A 524 12.43 16.77 -31.04
N LEU A 525 11.30 16.83 -30.35
CA LEU A 525 10.75 18.05 -29.77
C LEU A 525 11.55 18.55 -28.55
N TYR A 526 12.11 17.63 -27.74
CA TYR A 526 12.72 17.99 -26.46
C TYR A 526 13.77 19.11 -26.52
N PRO A 527 14.79 19.08 -27.43
CA PRO A 527 15.76 20.16 -27.53
C PRO A 527 15.15 21.50 -27.97
N GLU A 528 14.05 21.48 -28.72
CA GLU A 528 13.34 22.68 -29.15
C GLU A 528 12.59 23.33 -27.98
N LEU A 529 11.97 22.53 -27.11
CA LEU A 529 11.33 23.02 -25.88
C LEU A 529 12.35 23.76 -25.00
N LEU A 530 13.49 23.16 -24.73
CA LEU A 530 14.56 23.77 -23.92
C LEU A 530 15.07 25.09 -24.55
N LYS A 531 15.32 25.08 -25.87
CA LYS A 531 15.81 26.26 -26.61
C LYS A 531 14.85 27.43 -26.53
N ASN A 532 13.53 27.16 -26.52
CA ASN A 532 12.48 28.17 -26.48
C ASN A 532 12.06 28.53 -25.02
N GLY A 533 12.69 27.93 -24.02
CA GLY A 533 12.45 28.24 -22.59
C GLY A 533 11.18 27.60 -22.01
N HIS A 534 10.62 26.58 -22.68
CA HIS A 534 9.48 25.83 -22.16
C HIS A 534 9.91 24.83 -21.10
N ASP A 535 9.09 24.69 -20.06
CA ASP A 535 9.21 23.63 -19.07
C ASP A 535 7.82 23.19 -18.56
N LEU A 536 7.76 22.05 -17.88
CA LEU A 536 6.52 21.37 -17.49
C LEU A 536 5.63 22.17 -16.53
N HIS A 537 6.17 23.18 -15.83
CA HIS A 537 5.40 24.09 -14.96
C HIS A 537 4.26 24.80 -15.72
N GLU A 538 4.42 25.03 -17.03
CA GLU A 538 3.37 25.59 -17.89
C GLU A 538 2.20 24.61 -18.03
N LEU A 539 2.48 23.32 -18.24
CA LEU A 539 1.46 22.25 -18.25
C LEU A 539 0.80 22.10 -16.87
N HIS A 540 1.60 22.18 -15.79
CA HIS A 540 1.03 22.12 -14.44
C HIS A 540 -0.01 23.22 -14.21
N ALA A 541 0.22 24.41 -14.73
CA ALA A 541 -0.71 25.54 -14.61
C ALA A 541 -2.09 25.23 -15.19
N LEU A 542 -2.17 24.36 -16.22
CA LEU A 542 -3.43 23.90 -16.81
C LEU A 542 -4.29 23.06 -15.84
N MET A 543 -3.71 22.56 -14.75
CA MET A 543 -4.47 21.87 -13.72
C MET A 543 -5.41 22.78 -12.94
N ALA A 544 -5.09 24.07 -12.78
CA ALA A 544 -5.90 24.97 -11.98
C ALA A 544 -7.34 25.09 -12.54
N PRO A 545 -8.40 25.04 -11.68
CA PRO A 545 -8.35 24.88 -10.22
C PRO A 545 -8.41 23.42 -9.71
N ARG A 546 -8.18 22.44 -10.56
CA ARG A 546 -8.25 20.99 -10.22
C ARG A 546 -7.10 20.61 -9.29
N PRO A 547 -7.37 19.85 -8.22
CA PRO A 547 -6.34 19.44 -7.26
C PRO A 547 -5.26 18.53 -7.86
N VAL A 548 -4.03 18.74 -7.40
CA VAL A 548 -2.88 17.89 -7.75
C VAL A 548 -2.01 17.59 -6.53
N LEU A 549 -1.54 16.34 -6.47
CA LEU A 549 -0.54 15.89 -5.51
C LEU A 549 0.71 15.42 -6.28
N VAL A 550 1.87 15.97 -5.95
CA VAL A 550 3.16 15.39 -6.30
C VAL A 550 3.65 14.55 -5.12
N SER A 551 3.61 13.22 -5.26
CA SER A 551 4.22 12.32 -4.28
C SER A 551 5.69 12.15 -4.63
N GLY A 552 6.52 13.14 -4.29
CA GLY A 552 7.92 13.25 -4.67
C GLY A 552 8.82 12.21 -4.00
N GLY A 553 9.95 12.00 -4.60
CA GLY A 553 11.03 11.09 -4.19
C GLY A 553 12.36 11.58 -4.71
N ALA A 554 13.23 10.66 -5.14
CA ALA A 554 14.55 10.99 -5.66
C ALA A 554 14.51 11.88 -6.92
N GLU A 555 13.46 11.75 -7.75
CA GLU A 555 13.34 12.54 -8.98
C GLU A 555 12.62 13.89 -8.76
N ASP A 556 11.78 13.97 -7.75
CA ASP A 556 11.06 15.18 -7.36
C ASP A 556 11.37 15.54 -5.90
N PRO A 557 12.58 16.05 -5.62
CA PRO A 557 12.96 16.55 -4.31
C PRO A 557 12.21 17.85 -3.97
N LEU A 558 12.33 18.32 -2.73
CA LEU A 558 11.58 19.50 -2.23
C LEU A 558 11.81 20.79 -3.04
N GLU A 559 12.90 20.89 -3.78
CA GLU A 559 13.21 21.99 -4.69
C GLU A 559 12.15 22.16 -5.79
N ARG A 560 11.38 21.12 -6.09
CA ARG A 560 10.27 21.17 -7.07
C ARG A 560 9.13 22.12 -6.65
N TRP A 561 9.07 22.51 -5.39
CA TRP A 561 8.17 23.57 -4.96
C TRP A 561 8.35 24.86 -5.75
N THR A 562 9.55 25.15 -6.28
CA THR A 562 9.78 26.33 -7.11
C THR A 562 8.92 26.32 -8.39
N ALA A 563 8.76 25.16 -9.03
CA ALA A 563 7.87 25.00 -10.17
C ALA A 563 6.38 25.00 -9.76
N LEU A 564 6.04 24.32 -8.65
CA LEU A 564 4.67 24.20 -8.17
C LEU A 564 4.10 25.52 -7.63
N ASN A 565 4.95 26.44 -7.16
CA ASN A 565 4.52 27.76 -6.72
C ASN A 565 3.82 28.56 -7.83
N HIS A 566 4.17 28.33 -9.10
CA HIS A 566 3.47 28.92 -10.24
C HIS A 566 2.02 28.45 -10.31
N LEU A 567 1.77 27.15 -10.11
CA LEU A 567 0.42 26.61 -10.05
C LEU A 567 -0.34 27.10 -8.80
N ILE A 568 0.34 27.28 -7.65
CA ILE A 568 -0.27 27.88 -6.45
C ILE A 568 -0.71 29.32 -6.74
N GLU A 569 0.10 30.14 -7.43
CA GLU A 569 -0.29 31.50 -7.78
C GLU A 569 -1.51 31.54 -8.70
N VAL A 570 -1.58 30.64 -9.67
CA VAL A 570 -2.77 30.54 -10.54
C VAL A 570 -4.01 30.17 -9.73
N ASN A 571 -3.91 29.18 -8.83
CA ASN A 571 -5.03 28.82 -7.96
C ASN A 571 -5.44 29.98 -7.06
N ARG A 572 -4.48 30.72 -6.51
CA ARG A 572 -4.75 31.89 -5.67
C ARG A 572 -5.44 33.01 -6.45
N LEU A 573 -5.05 33.24 -7.71
CA LEU A 573 -5.74 34.17 -8.61
C LEU A 573 -7.20 33.77 -8.83
N LEU A 574 -7.48 32.49 -8.93
CA LEU A 574 -8.82 31.94 -9.10
C LEU A 574 -9.62 31.85 -7.78
N GLY A 575 -9.05 32.22 -6.65
CA GLY A 575 -9.71 32.17 -5.33
C GLY A 575 -9.71 30.80 -4.67
N TYR A 576 -8.80 29.90 -5.07
CA TYR A 576 -8.69 28.56 -4.50
C TYR A 576 -7.42 28.41 -3.67
N GLU A 577 -7.58 27.74 -2.52
CA GLU A 577 -6.49 27.30 -1.65
C GLU A 577 -6.47 25.77 -1.56
N ASN A 578 -5.34 25.20 -1.11
CA ASN A 578 -5.19 23.76 -0.88
C ASN A 578 -5.53 22.92 -2.12
N ARG A 579 -5.04 23.35 -3.29
CA ARG A 579 -5.18 22.63 -4.56
C ARG A 579 -3.89 21.98 -5.03
N VAL A 580 -2.76 22.37 -4.47
CA VAL A 580 -1.43 21.87 -4.83
C VAL A 580 -0.79 21.31 -3.57
N ALA A 581 -0.45 20.04 -3.58
CA ALA A 581 0.25 19.38 -2.48
C ALA A 581 1.51 18.69 -2.99
N MET A 582 2.53 18.63 -2.14
CA MET A 582 3.73 17.85 -2.41
C MET A 582 4.23 17.18 -1.14
N THR A 583 4.42 15.85 -1.22
CA THR A 583 5.21 15.09 -0.26
C THR A 583 6.61 14.81 -0.81
N ASN A 584 7.50 14.31 0.03
CA ASN A 584 8.82 13.87 -0.42
C ASN A 584 9.27 12.66 0.41
N ARG A 585 9.88 11.69 -0.26
CA ARG A 585 10.54 10.52 0.32
C ARG A 585 11.97 10.44 -0.22
N PRO A 586 12.91 9.77 0.48
CA PRO A 586 14.30 9.68 0.03
C PRO A 586 14.48 8.97 -1.32
N ASP A 587 13.70 7.91 -1.54
CA ASP A 587 13.87 7.00 -2.67
C ASP A 587 12.88 7.28 -3.81
N HIS A 588 13.26 6.82 -5.02
CA HIS A 588 12.35 6.83 -6.16
C HIS A 588 11.14 5.93 -5.95
N SER A 589 11.35 4.74 -5.39
CA SER A 589 10.26 3.77 -5.15
C SER A 589 9.25 4.31 -4.12
N PRO A 590 7.93 4.16 -4.36
CA PRO A 590 6.92 4.51 -3.38
C PRO A 590 7.00 3.56 -2.17
N ASN A 591 6.57 4.04 -1.02
CA ASN A 591 6.43 3.27 0.21
C ASN A 591 5.00 3.42 0.76
N ALA A 592 4.68 2.66 1.81
CA ALA A 592 3.34 2.65 2.40
C ALA A 592 2.89 4.05 2.84
N ASP A 593 3.75 4.80 3.55
CA ASP A 593 3.41 6.12 4.09
C ASP A 593 3.12 7.13 2.98
N SER A 594 3.96 7.17 1.93
CA SER A 594 3.74 8.05 0.78
C SER A 594 2.45 7.70 0.03
N ASN A 595 2.07 6.42 0.00
CA ASN A 595 0.87 5.95 -0.65
C ASN A 595 -0.40 6.26 0.16
N GLU A 596 -0.35 6.18 1.50
CA GLU A 596 -1.49 6.58 2.33
C GLU A 596 -1.88 8.04 2.08
N ILE A 597 -0.91 8.93 1.88
CA ILE A 597 -1.19 10.33 1.52
C ILE A 597 -1.84 10.43 0.13
N ILE A 598 -1.45 9.58 -0.83
CA ILE A 598 -2.12 9.51 -2.15
C ILE A 598 -3.57 9.07 -1.99
N TYR A 599 -3.83 8.05 -1.18
CA TYR A 599 -5.20 7.57 -0.95
C TYR A 599 -6.05 8.59 -0.21
N ASP A 600 -5.51 9.26 0.81
CA ASP A 600 -6.18 10.34 1.54
C ASP A 600 -6.50 11.54 0.61
N PHE A 601 -5.59 11.88 -0.31
CA PHE A 601 -5.84 12.87 -1.35
C PHE A 601 -7.07 12.53 -2.21
N PHE A 602 -7.17 11.30 -2.69
CA PHE A 602 -8.33 10.89 -3.48
C PHE A 602 -9.61 10.81 -2.65
N GLN A 603 -9.54 10.38 -1.40
CA GLN A 603 -10.67 10.39 -0.49
C GLN A 603 -11.18 11.81 -0.23
N LEU A 604 -10.27 12.78 -0.04
CA LEU A 604 -10.63 14.19 0.16
C LEU A 604 -11.35 14.80 -1.04
N PHE A 605 -10.85 14.56 -2.25
CA PHE A 605 -11.33 15.26 -3.43
C PHE A 605 -12.37 14.51 -4.26
N LEU A 606 -12.50 13.19 -4.08
CA LEU A 606 -13.43 12.37 -4.84
C LEU A 606 -14.60 11.82 -4.01
N LYS A 607 -14.45 11.61 -2.68
CA LYS A 607 -15.58 11.19 -1.84
C LYS A 607 -16.38 12.41 -1.39
N PRO A 608 -17.74 12.36 -1.41
CA PRO A 608 -18.53 13.45 -0.85
C PRO A 608 -18.30 13.52 0.65
N THR A 609 -17.96 14.68 1.17
CA THR A 609 -18.05 14.94 2.61
C THR A 609 -19.50 14.82 3.02
N TYR A 610 -19.84 13.76 3.75
CA TYR A 610 -21.11 13.75 4.50
C TYR A 610 -21.05 14.91 5.50
N LYS A 611 -21.74 16.01 5.19
CA LYS A 611 -22.11 16.97 6.23
C LYS A 611 -22.95 16.20 7.25
N LYS A 612 -22.40 15.92 8.44
CA LYS A 612 -23.23 15.64 9.60
C LYS A 612 -24.20 16.81 9.71
N ASN A 613 -25.48 16.56 9.40
CA ASN A 613 -26.53 17.48 9.76
C ASN A 613 -26.46 17.60 11.29
N SER A 614 -25.97 18.75 11.73
CA SER A 614 -26.14 19.18 13.11
C SER A 614 -27.64 19.50 13.29
N GLU A 615 -28.38 18.58 13.86
CA GLU A 615 -29.57 18.88 14.63
C GLU A 615 -29.21 19.16 16.08
#